data_3cb6497cf756d1aebff2770d60aec13f
#
_entry.id   3cb6497cf756d1aebff2770d60aec13f
#
_cell.length_a   1.000
_cell.length_b   1.000
_cell.length_c   1.000
_cell.angle_alpha   90.00
_cell.angle_beta   90.00
_cell.angle_gamma   90.00
#
_symmetry.space_group_name_H-M   'P 1'
#
loop_
_entity.id
_entity.type
_entity.pdbx_description
1 polymer ?
#
loop_
_entity_poly.entity_id
_entity_poly.type
_entity_poly.pdbx_seq_one_letter_code
_entity_poly.pdbx_strand_id
1 'polypeptide(L)'
;MYHIILLISLLKSLEPFFRKDVLQTLNSDEFLLINTTLIFIAIMCYGSYLYFFKKAPIQIFQKCCELSMVQLAMLVAISAMTFVSAVSIFHISGQYNTLVSNTLLKTISTVFVGIIGWLFYNEELTTNQIYGTILTIGGIYLISKK
;
A
#
# COMPACT_ATOMS: atom_id res chain seq x y z
N MET A 1 6.21 -14.27 -14.10
CA MET A 1 5.28 -13.35 -13.46
C MET A 1 4.88 -13.81 -12.04
N TYR A 2 4.38 -15.04 -11.86
CA TYR A 2 3.95 -15.56 -10.56
C TYR A 2 5.03 -15.58 -9.47
N HIS A 3 6.28 -15.90 -9.80
CA HIS A 3 7.39 -15.89 -8.83
C HIS A 3 7.68 -14.51 -8.24
N ILE A 4 7.55 -13.46 -9.05
CA ILE A 4 7.73 -12.07 -8.60
C ILE A 4 6.59 -11.68 -7.65
N ILE A 5 5.35 -12.02 -7.99
CA ILE A 5 4.18 -11.76 -7.14
C ILE A 5 4.33 -12.49 -5.81
N LEU A 6 4.77 -13.75 -5.82
CA LEU A 6 4.97 -14.54 -4.62
C LEU A 6 6.06 -13.92 -3.73
N LEU A 7 7.18 -13.51 -4.30
CA LEU A 7 8.26 -12.84 -3.57
C LEU A 7 7.80 -11.53 -2.93
N ILE A 8 7.11 -10.68 -3.70
CA ILE A 8 6.57 -9.41 -3.19
C ILE A 8 5.55 -9.67 -2.07
N SER A 9 4.68 -10.67 -2.24
CA SER A 9 3.68 -11.02 -1.23
C SER A 9 4.34 -11.50 0.07
N LEU A 10 5.41 -12.28 -0.03
CA LEU A 10 6.18 -12.74 1.13
C LEU A 10 6.84 -11.57 1.85
N LEU A 11 7.52 -10.68 1.14
CA LEU A 11 8.13 -9.48 1.72
C LEU A 11 7.08 -8.60 2.40
N LYS A 12 5.94 -8.37 1.74
CA LYS A 12 4.83 -7.60 2.29
C LYS A 12 4.15 -8.27 3.49
N SER A 13 4.24 -9.59 3.63
CA SER A 13 3.69 -10.28 4.80
C SER A 13 4.59 -10.20 6.03
N LEU A 14 5.90 -10.01 5.85
CA LEU A 14 6.87 -9.82 6.94
C LEU A 14 6.85 -8.38 7.49
N GLU A 15 6.57 -7.40 6.65
CA GLU A 15 6.57 -5.98 7.01
C GLU A 15 5.80 -5.65 8.30
N PRO A 16 4.54 -6.12 8.52
CA PRO A 16 3.78 -5.78 9.72
C PRO A 16 4.37 -6.37 11.01
N PHE A 17 5.11 -7.49 10.93
CA PHE A 17 5.76 -8.07 12.10
C PHE A 17 7.00 -7.26 12.49
N PHE A 18 7.84 -6.90 11.53
CA PHE A 18 8.99 -6.02 11.79
C PHE A 18 8.55 -4.66 12.31
N ARG A 19 7.48 -4.09 11.74
CA ARG A 19 6.89 -2.84 12.21
C ARG A 19 6.46 -2.94 13.67
N LYS A 20 5.79 -4.04 14.06
CA LYS A 20 5.34 -4.24 15.42
C LYS A 20 6.51 -4.27 16.41
N ASP A 21 7.60 -4.94 16.07
CA ASP A 21 8.78 -5.03 16.92
C ASP A 21 9.41 -3.64 17.12
N VAL A 22 9.53 -2.84 16.07
CA VAL A 22 10.07 -1.47 16.16
C VAL A 22 9.14 -0.55 16.94
N LEU A 23 7.82 -0.69 16.81
CA LEU A 23 6.82 0.09 17.56
C LEU A 23 6.76 -0.25 19.05
N GLN A 24 7.49 -1.26 19.54
CA GLN A 24 7.68 -1.48 20.97
C GLN A 24 8.66 -0.45 21.59
N THR A 25 9.54 0.12 20.77
CA THR A 25 10.57 1.07 21.21
C THR A 25 10.25 2.51 20.77
N LEU A 26 9.67 2.67 19.58
CA LEU A 26 9.36 3.97 18.98
C LEU A 26 7.86 4.24 19.06
N ASN A 27 7.49 5.51 19.24
CA ASN A 27 6.11 5.94 19.05
C ASN A 27 5.72 5.89 17.57
N SER A 28 4.41 5.79 17.27
CA SER A 28 3.88 5.72 15.91
C SER A 28 4.36 6.89 15.04
N ASP A 29 4.42 8.10 15.60
CA ASP A 29 4.84 9.31 14.88
C ASP A 29 6.34 9.32 14.60
N GLU A 30 7.16 8.91 15.56
CA GLU A 30 8.62 8.75 15.41
C GLU A 30 8.93 7.70 14.35
N PHE A 31 8.24 6.56 14.40
CA PHE A 31 8.39 5.52 13.39
C PHE A 31 8.02 6.03 12.00
N LEU A 32 6.91 6.77 11.88
CA LEU A 32 6.49 7.37 10.60
C LEU A 32 7.59 8.26 10.03
N LEU A 33 8.13 9.17 10.83
CA LEU A 33 9.17 10.10 10.38
C LEU A 33 10.43 9.37 9.93
N ILE A 34 10.93 8.43 10.75
CA ILE A 34 12.15 7.67 10.44
C ILE A 34 11.93 6.82 9.18
N ASN A 35 10.83 6.08 9.11
CA ASN A 35 10.53 5.21 7.98
C ASN A 35 10.38 6.00 6.66
N THR A 36 9.67 7.13 6.70
CA THR A 36 9.51 8.00 5.52
C THR A 36 10.84 8.58 5.06
N THR A 37 11.71 8.98 6.00
CA THR A 37 13.05 9.47 5.68
C THR A 37 13.91 8.38 5.03
N LEU A 38 13.89 7.16 5.55
CA LEU A 38 14.60 6.03 4.95
C LEU A 38 14.10 5.70 3.55
N ILE A 39 12.77 5.71 3.34
CA ILE A 39 12.17 5.52 2.00
C ILE A 39 12.62 6.64 1.06
N PHE A 40 12.63 7.88 1.50
CA PHE A 40 13.11 9.02 0.70
C PHE A 40 14.56 8.84 0.27
N ILE A 41 15.46 8.45 1.19
CA ILE A 41 16.86 8.16 0.88
C ILE A 41 16.96 7.02 -0.15
N ALA A 42 16.20 5.95 0.02
CA ALA A 42 16.20 4.83 -0.92
C ALA A 42 15.74 5.25 -2.32
N ILE A 43 14.71 6.11 -2.43
CA ILE A 43 14.23 6.66 -3.71
C ILE A 43 15.31 7.54 -4.35
N MET A 44 16.00 8.38 -3.58
CA MET A 44 17.09 9.21 -4.08
C MET A 44 18.27 8.37 -4.58
N CYS A 45 18.64 7.31 -3.87
CA CYS A 45 19.65 6.36 -4.32
C CYS A 45 19.23 5.65 -5.62
N TYR A 46 17.97 5.23 -5.72
CA TYR A 46 17.44 4.61 -6.94
C TYR A 46 17.42 5.59 -8.12
N GLY A 47 17.01 6.83 -7.90
CA GLY A 47 17.06 7.90 -8.90
C GLY A 47 18.49 8.16 -9.40
N SER A 48 19.44 8.23 -8.48
CA SER A 48 20.87 8.38 -8.81
C SER A 48 21.38 7.19 -9.63
N TYR A 49 20.99 5.96 -9.24
CA TYR A 49 21.32 4.75 -10.01
C TYR A 49 20.77 4.82 -11.45
N LEU A 50 19.53 5.23 -11.63
CA LEU A 50 18.92 5.38 -12.96
C LEU A 50 19.67 6.41 -13.81
N TYR A 51 20.05 7.54 -13.21
CA TYR A 51 20.75 8.62 -13.90
C TYR A 51 22.16 8.20 -14.33
N PHE A 52 22.95 7.61 -13.42
CA PHE A 52 24.35 7.28 -13.70
C PHE A 52 24.54 5.99 -14.52
N PHE A 53 23.76 4.95 -14.23
CA PHE A 53 23.96 3.62 -14.83
C PHE A 53 23.07 3.36 -16.03
N LYS A 54 21.80 3.73 -15.98
CA LYS A 54 20.89 3.52 -17.11
C LYS A 54 20.91 4.67 -18.13
N LYS A 55 21.60 5.78 -17.84
CA LYS A 55 21.60 6.99 -18.68
C LYS A 55 20.18 7.39 -19.13
N ALA A 56 19.17 7.02 -18.34
CA ALA A 56 17.79 7.39 -18.61
C ALA A 56 17.61 8.85 -18.18
N PRO A 57 17.33 9.79 -19.10
CA PRO A 57 17.08 11.16 -18.71
C PRO A 57 15.85 11.19 -17.80
N ILE A 58 16.05 11.53 -16.53
CA ILE A 58 14.95 11.71 -15.58
C ILE A 58 14.29 13.04 -15.94
N GLN A 59 13.39 13.02 -16.91
CA GLN A 59 12.64 14.21 -17.37
C GLN A 59 11.40 14.44 -16.48
N ILE A 60 11.58 14.32 -15.16
CA ILE A 60 10.46 14.46 -14.20
C ILE A 60 9.81 15.83 -14.37
N PHE A 61 10.60 16.90 -14.46
CA PHE A 61 10.09 18.26 -14.54
C PHE A 61 9.30 18.48 -15.83
N GLN A 62 9.81 18.02 -16.95
CA GLN A 62 9.15 18.15 -18.25
C GLN A 62 7.85 17.37 -18.29
N LYS A 63 7.86 16.13 -17.80
CA LYS A 63 6.65 15.29 -17.74
C LYS A 63 5.61 15.81 -16.73
N CYS A 64 6.05 16.41 -15.62
CA CYS A 64 5.11 17.06 -14.71
C CYS A 64 4.39 18.27 -15.34
N CYS A 65 5.08 19.02 -16.22
CA CYS A 65 4.46 20.14 -16.95
C CYS A 65 3.50 19.67 -18.06
N GLU A 66 3.65 18.44 -18.55
CA GLU A 66 2.78 17.82 -19.56
C GLU A 66 1.48 17.25 -18.95
N LEU A 67 1.43 17.09 -17.62
CA LEU A 67 0.23 16.58 -16.94
C LEU A 67 -0.91 17.58 -17.01
N SER A 68 -2.12 17.09 -17.29
CA SER A 68 -3.32 17.91 -17.18
C SER A 68 -3.59 18.29 -15.72
N MET A 69 -4.33 19.39 -15.50
CA MET A 69 -4.73 19.82 -14.15
C MET A 69 -5.45 18.72 -13.36
N VAL A 70 -6.25 17.89 -14.04
CA VAL A 70 -6.96 16.76 -13.44
C VAL A 70 -5.96 15.69 -12.99
N GLN A 71 -4.97 15.37 -13.81
CA GLN A 71 -3.94 14.39 -13.46
C GLN A 71 -3.06 14.87 -12.30
N LEU A 72 -2.74 16.16 -12.26
CA LEU A 72 -2.01 16.76 -11.15
C LEU A 72 -2.83 16.69 -9.84
N ALA A 73 -4.11 17.03 -9.89
CA ALA A 73 -5.01 16.91 -8.75
C ALA A 73 -5.12 15.46 -8.26
N MET A 74 -5.22 14.49 -9.17
CA MET A 74 -5.21 13.06 -8.83
C MET A 74 -3.89 12.64 -8.16
N LEU A 75 -2.75 13.12 -8.64
CA LEU A 75 -1.43 12.82 -8.05
C LEU A 75 -1.35 13.33 -6.60
N VAL A 76 -1.79 14.56 -6.36
CA VAL A 76 -1.84 15.13 -5.01
C VAL A 76 -2.80 14.35 -4.12
N ALA A 77 -3.98 13.99 -4.62
CA ALA A 77 -4.95 13.17 -3.89
C ALA A 77 -4.38 11.80 -3.51
N ILE A 78 -3.70 11.11 -4.43
CA ILE A 78 -3.04 9.82 -4.16
C ILE A 78 -2.00 9.99 -3.05
N SER A 79 -1.17 11.03 -3.12
CA SER A 79 -0.14 11.29 -2.10
C SER A 79 -0.75 11.56 -0.73
N ALA A 80 -1.82 12.36 -0.67
CA ALA A 80 -2.54 12.64 0.57
C ALA A 80 -3.20 11.37 1.16
N MET A 81 -3.87 10.57 0.32
CA MET A 81 -4.47 9.29 0.74
C MET A 81 -3.42 8.32 1.28
N THR A 82 -2.26 8.25 0.62
CA THR A 82 -1.15 7.39 1.05
C THR A 82 -0.62 7.83 2.41
N PHE A 83 -0.45 9.13 2.61
CA PHE A 83 -0.01 9.68 3.89
C PHE A 83 -1.00 9.38 5.02
N VAL A 84 -2.28 9.69 4.84
CA VAL A 84 -3.33 9.42 5.84
C VAL A 84 -3.41 7.92 6.15
N SER A 85 -3.33 7.06 5.13
CA SER A 85 -3.32 5.60 5.31
C SER A 85 -2.10 5.14 6.11
N ALA A 86 -0.90 5.68 5.83
CA ALA A 86 0.31 5.32 6.55
C ALA A 86 0.21 5.68 8.04
N VAL A 87 -0.21 6.91 8.36
CA VAL A 87 -0.44 7.35 9.75
C VAL A 87 -1.41 6.43 10.46
N SER A 88 -2.57 6.15 9.84
CA SER A 88 -3.62 5.31 10.43
C SER A 88 -3.14 3.87 10.66
N ILE A 89 -2.44 3.27 9.69
CA ILE A 89 -1.93 1.90 9.79
C ILE A 89 -0.88 1.79 10.91
N PHE A 90 0.00 2.78 11.07
CA PHE A 90 1.01 2.76 12.12
C PHE A 90 0.38 2.86 13.50
N HIS A 91 -0.63 3.71 13.65
CA HIS A 91 -1.37 3.83 14.90
C HIS A 91 -2.10 2.52 15.28
N ILE A 92 -2.78 1.91 14.31
CA ILE A 92 -3.48 0.62 14.51
C ILE A 92 -2.50 -0.52 14.82
N SER A 93 -1.36 -0.57 14.14
CA SER A 93 -0.36 -1.64 14.32
C SER A 93 0.26 -1.67 15.71
N GLY A 94 0.34 -0.52 16.40
CA GLY A 94 0.81 -0.44 17.78
C GLY A 94 -0.19 -0.97 18.81
N GLN A 95 -1.48 -0.95 18.52
CA GLN A 95 -2.54 -1.24 19.50
C GLN A 95 -3.18 -2.62 19.35
N TYR A 96 -3.22 -3.17 18.14
CA TYR A 96 -3.99 -4.38 17.84
C TYR A 96 -3.12 -5.57 17.41
N ASN A 97 -3.74 -6.75 17.42
CA ASN A 97 -3.08 -7.96 16.92
C ASN A 97 -2.75 -7.82 15.43
N THR A 98 -1.47 -7.94 15.11
CA THR A 98 -0.91 -7.73 13.77
C THR A 98 -1.56 -8.62 12.70
N LEU A 99 -1.85 -9.89 13.04
CA LEU A 99 -2.47 -10.81 12.09
C LEU A 99 -3.89 -10.36 11.75
N VAL A 100 -4.71 -10.07 12.77
CA VAL A 100 -6.11 -9.72 12.59
C VAL A 100 -6.26 -8.38 11.89
N SER A 101 -5.54 -7.35 12.34
CA SER A 101 -5.64 -6.00 11.77
C SER A 101 -5.19 -5.94 10.30
N ASN A 102 -4.07 -6.58 9.95
CA ASN A 102 -3.62 -6.60 8.56
C ASN A 102 -4.53 -7.42 7.64
N THR A 103 -5.04 -8.55 8.13
CA THR A 103 -5.96 -9.36 7.33
C THR A 103 -7.26 -8.62 7.09
N LEU A 104 -7.83 -7.97 8.12
CA LEU A 104 -9.02 -7.14 7.99
C LEU A 104 -8.82 -5.99 7.00
N LEU A 105 -7.75 -5.20 7.15
CA LEU A 105 -7.46 -4.08 6.27
C LEU A 105 -7.34 -4.51 4.80
N LYS A 106 -6.58 -5.58 4.52
CA LYS A 106 -6.40 -6.09 3.16
C LYS A 106 -7.71 -6.54 2.54
N THR A 107 -8.56 -7.22 3.28
CA THR A 107 -9.81 -7.77 2.72
C THR A 107 -10.86 -6.70 2.54
N ILE A 108 -11.04 -5.82 3.52
CA ILE A 108 -11.95 -4.68 3.37
C ILE A 108 -11.52 -3.84 2.15
N SER A 109 -10.21 -3.59 2.01
CA SER A 109 -9.66 -2.89 0.84
C SER A 109 -9.97 -3.61 -0.48
N THR A 110 -9.83 -4.93 -0.54
CA THR A 110 -10.14 -5.73 -1.75
C THR A 110 -11.62 -5.63 -2.11
N VAL A 111 -12.53 -5.67 -1.13
CA VAL A 111 -13.97 -5.50 -1.36
C VAL A 111 -14.27 -4.11 -1.93
N PHE A 112 -13.70 -3.06 -1.33
CA PHE A 112 -13.88 -1.71 -1.83
C PHE A 112 -13.32 -1.50 -3.24
N VAL A 113 -12.16 -2.08 -3.55
CA VAL A 113 -11.59 -2.04 -4.91
C VAL A 113 -12.56 -2.67 -5.92
N GLY A 114 -13.14 -3.83 -5.58
CA GLY A 114 -14.13 -4.48 -6.45
C GLY A 114 -15.39 -3.61 -6.66
N ILE A 115 -15.92 -3.01 -5.60
CA ILE A 115 -17.09 -2.13 -5.67
C ILE A 115 -16.80 -0.88 -6.50
N ILE A 116 -15.66 -0.24 -6.27
CA ILE A 116 -15.25 0.97 -7.01
C ILE A 116 -14.99 0.64 -8.48
N GLY A 117 -14.29 -0.47 -8.77
CA GLY A 117 -14.05 -0.93 -10.13
C GLY A 117 -15.35 -1.15 -10.91
N TRP A 118 -16.33 -1.80 -10.28
CA TRP A 118 -17.64 -2.01 -10.88
C TRP A 118 -18.43 -0.72 -11.09
N LEU A 119 -18.48 0.17 -10.07
CA LEU A 119 -19.33 1.38 -10.11
C LEU A 119 -18.75 2.51 -11.00
N PHE A 120 -17.43 2.71 -10.96
CA PHE A 120 -16.80 3.89 -11.59
C PHE A 120 -16.02 3.55 -12.86
N TYR A 121 -15.52 2.33 -12.97
CA TYR A 121 -14.69 1.91 -14.10
C TYR A 121 -15.37 0.91 -15.02
N ASN A 122 -16.65 0.55 -14.74
CA ASN A 122 -17.42 -0.44 -15.50
C ASN A 122 -16.66 -1.78 -15.67
N GLU A 123 -15.85 -2.16 -14.68
CA GLU A 123 -15.17 -3.45 -14.69
C GLU A 123 -16.18 -4.58 -14.46
N GLU A 124 -16.18 -5.56 -15.35
CA GLU A 124 -17.04 -6.75 -15.21
C GLU A 124 -16.47 -7.66 -14.11
N LEU A 125 -17.21 -7.83 -13.03
CA LEU A 125 -16.89 -8.82 -12.01
C LEU A 125 -17.27 -10.21 -12.50
N THR A 126 -16.25 -11.06 -12.68
CA THR A 126 -16.52 -12.46 -13.01
C THR A 126 -17.16 -13.18 -11.82
N THR A 127 -18.00 -14.17 -12.09
CA THR A 127 -18.66 -14.98 -11.06
C THR A 127 -17.66 -15.58 -10.06
N ASN A 128 -16.48 -16.00 -10.55
CA ASN A 128 -15.41 -16.53 -9.72
C ASN A 128 -14.83 -15.48 -8.75
N GLN A 129 -14.72 -14.23 -9.17
CA GLN A 129 -14.25 -13.11 -8.29
C GLN A 129 -15.28 -12.83 -7.20
N ILE A 130 -16.56 -12.87 -7.50
CA ILE A 130 -17.64 -12.71 -6.52
C ILE A 130 -17.59 -13.82 -5.47
N TYR A 131 -17.50 -15.08 -5.88
CA TYR A 131 -17.38 -16.21 -4.96
C TYR A 131 -16.09 -16.14 -4.12
N GLY A 132 -14.96 -15.78 -4.73
CA GLY A 132 -13.69 -15.59 -4.03
C GLY A 132 -13.80 -14.50 -2.95
N THR A 133 -14.46 -13.39 -3.24
CA THR A 133 -14.67 -12.29 -2.28
C THR A 133 -15.56 -12.73 -1.11
N ILE A 134 -16.65 -13.43 -1.37
CA ILE A 134 -17.54 -13.97 -0.32
C ILE A 134 -16.80 -14.94 0.59
N LEU A 135 -16.02 -15.87 0.01
CA LEU A 135 -15.19 -16.82 0.78
C LEU A 135 -14.14 -16.10 1.64
N THR A 136 -13.55 -15.05 1.11
CA THR A 136 -12.55 -14.24 1.85
C THR A 136 -13.20 -13.52 3.04
N ILE A 137 -14.38 -12.93 2.86
CA ILE A 137 -15.15 -12.31 3.95
C ILE A 137 -15.51 -13.34 5.02
N GLY A 138 -15.99 -14.51 4.62
CA GLY A 138 -16.29 -15.63 5.54
C GLY A 138 -15.06 -16.09 6.33
N GLY A 139 -13.91 -16.21 5.66
CA GLY A 139 -12.65 -16.56 6.31
C GLY A 139 -12.21 -15.55 7.37
N ILE A 140 -12.39 -14.26 7.11
CA ILE A 140 -12.08 -13.20 8.09
C ILE A 140 -13.01 -13.25 9.27
N TYR A 141 -14.29 -13.44 9.04
CA TYR A 141 -15.25 -13.58 10.15
C TYR A 141 -14.82 -14.69 11.10
N LEU A 142 -14.33 -15.81 10.58
CA LEU A 142 -13.80 -16.92 11.38
C LEU A 142 -12.50 -16.55 12.14
N ILE A 143 -11.60 -15.80 11.52
CA ILE A 143 -10.32 -15.36 12.14
C ILE A 143 -10.57 -14.31 13.22
N SER A 144 -11.57 -13.43 13.06
CA SER A 144 -11.87 -12.38 14.02
C SER A 144 -12.73 -12.85 15.19
N LYS A 145 -13.37 -14.00 15.09
CA LYS A 145 -14.15 -14.58 16.17
C LYS A 145 -13.20 -15.25 17.16
N LYS A 146 -13.00 -14.61 18.32
CA LYS A 146 -12.30 -15.19 19.47
C LYS A 146 -13.21 -16.17 20.19
#